data_c23c09ad435c284dc29bd5ee03d29d24
#
_entry.id   c23c09ad435c284dc29bd5ee03d29d24
#
_cell.length_a   1.000
_cell.length_b   1.000
_cell.length_c   1.000
_cell.angle_alpha   90.00
_cell.angle_beta   90.00
_cell.angle_gamma   90.00
#
_symmetry.space_group_name_H-M   'P 1'
#
loop_
_entity.id
_entity.type
_entity.pdbx_description
1 polymer ?
#
loop_
_entity_poly.entity_id
_entity_poly.type
_entity_poly.pdbx_seq_one_letter_code
_entity_poly.pdbx_strand_id
1 'polypeptide(L)'
;MKTSPWRVVAASCIVAACLCFVVGMFVVFLDDKSAAQRDFIEYWAAGQQLAHGANPYDEAAILRLERAVGLEGNEPKVTFSPPVALFLTLPLGYVSPKTGLILWLLVLVASLSASIWILGMMHGRQDSGLHLCGYMFAPAVACLMAGQLGIILLLGVVLFLYLHESWPYLAGTALLPCAFKPHLFLPFSIVLLLWILRRKAYRILAGFLVILLASCALTLCFDIHVWSQYSQMMSTSGVLHAFVPTLSVAFRFLINRNAVWLQFLPEAIGCGWAIWYFWTRRTRWSWMDQGLLVLLVSAACTPYAWFSDEAVLLPAVLAGAYRAADSGRSLVPIGLIAGVALIELYAVGQMASPFYLWTVPAWLAWYLYATWSTGNQAEGFRNNTERVAD
;
A
#
# COMPACT_ATOMS: atom_id res chain seq x y z
N MET A 1 -34.55 7.72 -8.00
CA MET A 1 -34.52 9.21 -8.04
C MET A 1 -33.36 9.63 -8.92
N LYS A 2 -33.59 10.21 -10.09
CA LYS A 2 -32.51 10.75 -10.92
C LYS A 2 -31.97 11.98 -10.23
N THR A 3 -30.73 11.92 -9.73
CA THR A 3 -30.05 13.10 -9.19
C THR A 3 -29.92 14.12 -10.31
N SER A 4 -30.42 15.33 -10.09
CA SER A 4 -30.32 16.45 -11.06
C SER A 4 -28.83 16.70 -11.36
N PRO A 5 -28.41 16.78 -12.64
CA PRO A 5 -27.02 17.01 -13.01
C PRO A 5 -26.39 18.22 -12.33
N TRP A 6 -27.17 19.24 -12.02
CA TRP A 6 -26.74 20.41 -11.25
C TRP A 6 -26.34 20.11 -9.82
N ARG A 7 -26.95 19.12 -9.15
CA ARG A 7 -26.55 18.71 -7.79
C ARG A 7 -25.20 18.00 -7.79
N VAL A 8 -24.93 17.21 -8.81
CA VAL A 8 -23.62 16.55 -8.99
C VAL A 8 -22.54 17.60 -9.25
N VAL A 9 -22.79 18.56 -10.15
CA VAL A 9 -21.85 19.65 -10.43
C VAL A 9 -21.62 20.51 -9.18
N ALA A 10 -22.67 20.91 -8.46
CA ALA A 10 -22.53 21.69 -7.23
C ALA A 10 -21.75 20.94 -6.14
N ALA A 11 -22.03 19.64 -5.94
CA ALA A 11 -21.29 18.82 -4.99
C ALA A 11 -19.80 18.68 -5.40
N SER A 12 -19.52 18.48 -6.69
CA SER A 12 -18.14 18.43 -7.21
C SER A 12 -17.40 19.76 -7.03
N CYS A 13 -18.08 20.91 -7.26
CA CYS A 13 -17.49 22.23 -7.02
C CYS A 13 -17.21 22.49 -5.52
N ILE A 14 -18.10 22.07 -4.63
CA ILE A 14 -17.91 22.20 -3.18
C ILE A 14 -16.72 21.33 -2.73
N VAL A 15 -16.65 20.07 -3.19
CA VAL A 15 -15.54 19.18 -2.88
C VAL A 15 -14.22 19.74 -3.42
N ALA A 16 -14.21 20.25 -4.65
CA ALA A 16 -13.03 20.88 -5.24
C ALA A 16 -12.62 22.15 -4.45
N ALA A 17 -13.57 23.00 -4.05
CA ALA A 17 -13.29 24.19 -3.24
C ALA A 17 -12.76 23.81 -1.85
N CYS A 18 -13.33 22.80 -1.18
CA CYS A 18 -12.83 22.30 0.09
C CYS A 18 -11.42 21.71 -0.06
N LEU A 19 -11.16 20.94 -1.12
CA LEU A 19 -9.83 20.42 -1.44
C LEU A 19 -8.82 21.56 -1.68
N CYS A 20 -9.18 22.57 -2.48
CA CYS A 20 -8.35 23.74 -2.72
C CYS A 20 -8.08 24.53 -1.42
N PHE A 21 -9.08 24.67 -0.55
CA PHE A 21 -8.92 25.31 0.75
C PHE A 21 -7.98 24.53 1.67
N VAL A 22 -8.17 23.21 1.76
CA VAL A 22 -7.30 22.32 2.56
C VAL A 22 -5.88 22.34 2.00
N VAL A 23 -5.71 22.21 0.69
CA VAL A 23 -4.39 22.31 0.04
C VAL A 23 -3.77 23.68 0.26
N GLY A 24 -4.54 24.76 0.13
CA GLY A 24 -4.08 26.12 0.40
C GLY A 24 -3.61 26.30 1.85
N MET A 25 -4.36 25.79 2.82
CA MET A 25 -3.96 25.76 4.23
C MET A 25 -2.66 24.98 4.43
N PHE A 26 -2.54 23.78 3.84
CA PHE A 26 -1.31 22.99 3.88
C PHE A 26 -0.12 23.74 3.26
N VAL A 27 -0.31 24.38 2.11
CA VAL A 27 0.74 25.15 1.43
C VAL A 27 1.25 26.32 2.28
N VAL A 28 0.35 26.98 3.02
CA VAL A 28 0.72 28.11 3.91
C VAL A 28 1.47 27.61 5.15
N PHE A 29 1.10 26.46 5.71
CA PHE A 29 1.70 25.93 6.95
C PHE A 29 2.88 24.98 6.72
N LEU A 30 3.15 24.54 5.48
CA LEU A 30 4.31 23.72 5.17
C LEU A 30 5.53 24.61 4.90
N ASP A 31 6.62 24.29 5.55
CA ASP A 31 7.94 24.86 5.33
C ASP A 31 9.00 23.76 5.14
N ASP A 32 10.25 24.13 4.86
CA ASP A 32 11.32 23.15 4.67
C ASP A 32 11.58 22.36 5.95
N LYS A 33 11.45 22.97 7.13
CA LYS A 33 11.58 22.28 8.42
C LYS A 33 10.47 21.23 8.61
N SER A 34 9.24 21.57 8.25
CA SER A 34 8.12 20.60 8.24
C SER A 34 8.36 19.44 7.30
N ALA A 35 8.98 19.65 6.14
CA ALA A 35 9.38 18.61 5.21
C ALA A 35 10.48 17.72 5.80
N ALA A 36 11.50 18.32 6.45
CA ALA A 36 12.61 17.62 7.07
C ALA A 36 12.19 16.67 8.21
N GLN A 37 11.12 16.98 8.94
CA GLN A 37 10.65 16.15 10.05
C GLN A 37 9.84 14.92 9.59
N ARG A 38 9.37 14.86 8.32
CA ARG A 38 8.60 13.73 7.76
C ARG A 38 9.51 12.68 7.14
N ASP A 39 8.98 11.48 6.96
CA ASP A 39 9.70 10.43 6.22
C ASP A 39 9.85 10.78 4.72
N PHE A 40 9.00 11.67 4.19
CA PHE A 40 9.17 12.23 2.84
C PHE A 40 10.60 12.69 2.55
N ILE A 41 11.34 13.17 3.58
CA ILE A 41 12.67 13.73 3.39
C ILE A 41 13.66 12.70 2.85
N GLU A 42 13.48 11.39 3.19
CA GLU A 42 14.33 10.33 2.65
C GLU A 42 14.25 10.24 1.12
N TYR A 43 13.06 10.46 0.54
CA TYR A 43 12.84 10.44 -0.90
C TYR A 43 13.41 11.69 -1.57
N TRP A 44 13.22 12.85 -0.94
CA TRP A 44 13.79 14.10 -1.45
C TRP A 44 15.32 14.06 -1.44
N ALA A 45 15.96 13.63 -0.34
CA ALA A 45 17.40 13.57 -0.21
C ALA A 45 18.02 12.54 -1.16
N ALA A 46 17.40 11.35 -1.30
CA ALA A 46 17.83 10.37 -2.29
C ALA A 46 17.71 10.90 -3.73
N GLY A 47 16.62 11.64 -4.02
CA GLY A 47 16.43 12.32 -5.30
C GLY A 47 17.49 13.38 -5.57
N GLN A 48 17.88 14.17 -4.57
CA GLN A 48 18.97 15.16 -4.66
C GLN A 48 20.31 14.47 -5.00
N GLN A 49 20.66 13.40 -4.29
CA GLN A 49 21.88 12.66 -4.58
C GLN A 49 21.87 12.10 -6.00
N LEU A 50 20.80 11.38 -6.38
CA LEU A 50 20.70 10.75 -7.69
C LEU A 50 20.72 11.76 -8.84
N ALA A 51 20.01 12.89 -8.72
CA ALA A 51 19.95 13.93 -9.74
C ALA A 51 21.31 14.57 -10.01
N HIS A 52 22.22 14.55 -9.03
CA HIS A 52 23.56 15.08 -9.14
C HIS A 52 24.65 13.99 -9.35
N GLY A 53 24.26 12.76 -9.70
CA GLY A 53 25.18 11.65 -9.94
C GLY A 53 25.94 11.17 -8.69
N ALA A 54 25.36 11.39 -7.49
CA ALA A 54 25.92 10.98 -6.21
C ALA A 54 25.14 9.80 -5.63
N ASN A 55 25.75 9.12 -4.64
CA ASN A 55 25.17 7.93 -4.02
C ASN A 55 23.88 8.26 -3.24
N PRO A 56 22.68 7.78 -3.67
CA PRO A 56 21.40 8.05 -3.01
C PRO A 56 21.22 7.32 -1.68
N TYR A 57 22.17 6.47 -1.29
CA TYR A 57 22.17 5.68 -0.06
C TYR A 57 23.33 6.02 0.89
N ASP A 58 24.08 7.11 0.62
CA ASP A 58 25.17 7.56 1.49
C ASP A 58 24.59 8.27 2.72
N GLU A 59 24.60 7.56 3.86
CA GLU A 59 24.06 8.03 5.14
C GLU A 59 24.62 9.41 5.56
N ALA A 60 25.95 9.62 5.37
CA ALA A 60 26.58 10.88 5.76
C ALA A 60 26.19 12.04 4.84
N ALA A 61 26.02 11.79 3.53
CA ALA A 61 25.58 12.79 2.57
C ALA A 61 24.09 13.13 2.79
N ILE A 62 23.25 12.13 2.99
CA ILE A 62 21.82 12.27 3.30
C ILE A 62 21.65 13.12 4.57
N LEU A 63 22.32 12.77 5.67
CA LEU A 63 22.23 13.52 6.93
C LEU A 63 22.65 14.99 6.77
N ARG A 64 23.69 15.28 5.96
CA ARG A 64 24.08 16.67 5.67
C ARG A 64 22.97 17.44 4.95
N LEU A 65 22.33 16.83 3.96
CA LEU A 65 21.22 17.44 3.23
C LEU A 65 20.01 17.69 4.13
N GLU A 66 19.63 16.71 4.91
CA GLU A 66 18.48 16.78 5.81
C GLU A 66 18.69 17.84 6.91
N ARG A 67 19.89 17.93 7.48
CA ARG A 67 20.25 18.98 8.46
C ARG A 67 20.25 20.37 7.85
N ALA A 68 20.74 20.52 6.61
CA ALA A 68 20.75 21.81 5.92
C ALA A 68 19.33 22.38 5.73
N VAL A 69 18.30 21.51 5.73
CA VAL A 69 16.89 21.91 5.59
C VAL A 69 16.09 21.82 6.88
N GLY A 70 16.75 21.54 8.02
CA GLY A 70 16.16 21.67 9.35
C GLY A 70 15.84 20.37 10.08
N LEU A 71 16.41 19.23 9.69
CA LEU A 71 16.32 18.01 10.51
C LEU A 71 17.07 18.24 11.85
N GLU A 72 16.38 18.02 12.95
CA GLU A 72 16.95 18.17 14.30
C GLU A 72 17.62 16.88 14.82
N GLY A 73 17.40 15.75 14.13
CA GLY A 73 17.95 14.45 14.48
C GLY A 73 19.43 14.28 14.14
N ASN A 74 20.05 13.25 14.75
CA ASN A 74 21.43 12.84 14.46
C ASN A 74 21.53 11.61 13.54
N GLU A 75 20.42 10.97 13.25
CA GLU A 75 20.33 9.79 12.40
C GLU A 75 19.72 10.16 11.05
N PRO A 76 20.35 9.75 9.93
CA PRO A 76 19.80 10.01 8.60
C PRO A 76 18.54 9.18 8.36
N LYS A 77 17.59 9.76 7.65
CA LYS A 77 16.45 9.03 7.10
C LYS A 77 16.83 8.54 5.70
N VAL A 78 17.47 7.39 5.63
CA VAL A 78 17.86 6.78 4.35
C VAL A 78 16.70 5.90 3.85
N THR A 79 16.34 6.07 2.57
CA THR A 79 15.32 5.20 1.97
C THR A 79 15.81 3.76 1.84
N PHE A 80 15.02 2.80 2.29
CA PHE A 80 15.25 1.36 2.07
C PHE A 80 14.61 0.86 0.78
N SER A 81 14.07 1.74 -0.03
CA SER A 81 13.49 1.38 -1.33
C SER A 81 14.60 0.96 -2.30
N PRO A 82 14.41 -0.15 -3.04
CA PRO A 82 15.39 -0.59 -4.02
C PRO A 82 15.53 0.41 -5.18
N PRO A 83 16.62 0.37 -5.95
CA PRO A 83 16.89 1.30 -7.05
C PRO A 83 15.75 1.44 -8.07
N VAL A 84 14.95 0.39 -8.25
CA VAL A 84 13.75 0.41 -9.10
C VAL A 84 12.72 1.46 -8.67
N ALA A 85 12.71 1.93 -7.42
CA ALA A 85 11.80 2.96 -6.92
C ALA A 85 12.35 4.39 -7.09
N LEU A 86 13.65 4.55 -7.27
CA LEU A 86 14.31 5.86 -7.24
C LEU A 86 13.92 6.79 -8.40
N PHE A 87 13.38 6.26 -9.50
CA PHE A 87 12.86 7.12 -10.57
C PHE A 87 11.74 8.06 -10.09
N LEU A 88 10.98 7.66 -9.04
CA LEU A 88 9.97 8.51 -8.42
C LEU A 88 10.57 9.67 -7.64
N THR A 89 11.77 9.47 -7.08
CA THR A 89 12.45 10.47 -6.26
C THR A 89 13.23 11.47 -7.11
N LEU A 90 13.62 11.08 -8.33
CA LEU A 90 14.45 11.88 -9.22
C LEU A 90 13.91 13.30 -9.48
N PRO A 91 12.59 13.52 -9.78
CA PRO A 91 12.05 14.87 -9.96
C PRO A 91 12.15 15.73 -8.69
N LEU A 92 12.14 15.12 -7.52
CA LEU A 92 12.24 15.81 -6.22
C LEU A 92 13.63 16.40 -6.04
N GLY A 93 14.65 15.82 -6.67
CA GLY A 93 16.02 16.26 -6.64
C GLY A 93 16.28 17.62 -7.31
N TYR A 94 15.33 18.16 -8.05
CA TYR A 94 15.44 19.45 -8.74
C TYR A 94 14.65 20.58 -8.07
N VAL A 95 14.00 20.34 -6.95
CA VAL A 95 13.14 21.30 -6.26
C VAL A 95 13.50 21.43 -4.78
N SER A 96 13.06 22.51 -4.14
CA SER A 96 13.22 22.66 -2.69
C SER A 96 12.41 21.59 -1.92
N PRO A 97 12.78 21.25 -0.66
CA PRO A 97 12.05 20.27 0.15
C PRO A 97 10.56 20.61 0.29
N LYS A 98 10.23 21.89 0.52
CA LYS A 98 8.84 22.38 0.59
C LYS A 98 8.09 22.08 -0.71
N THR A 99 8.66 22.48 -1.86
CA THR A 99 8.01 22.25 -3.16
C THR A 99 7.87 20.76 -3.44
N GLY A 100 8.93 19.99 -3.16
CA GLY A 100 8.93 18.55 -3.29
C GLY A 100 7.84 17.88 -2.43
N LEU A 101 7.68 18.28 -1.17
CA LEU A 101 6.63 17.77 -0.29
C LEU A 101 5.23 18.08 -0.83
N ILE A 102 4.99 19.30 -1.33
CA ILE A 102 3.70 19.67 -1.91
C ILE A 102 3.38 18.79 -3.12
N LEU A 103 4.33 18.66 -4.07
CA LEU A 103 4.16 17.81 -5.25
C LEU A 103 3.92 16.35 -4.85
N TRP A 104 4.66 15.86 -3.86
CA TRP A 104 4.54 14.49 -3.38
C TRP A 104 3.16 14.23 -2.74
N LEU A 105 2.71 15.13 -1.86
CA LEU A 105 1.38 15.03 -1.25
C LEU A 105 0.26 15.10 -2.30
N LEU A 106 0.39 15.93 -3.34
CA LEU A 106 -0.56 15.95 -4.45
C LEU A 106 -0.61 14.61 -5.19
N VAL A 107 0.54 13.98 -5.45
CA VAL A 107 0.59 12.63 -6.05
C VAL A 107 -0.06 11.61 -5.14
N LEU A 108 0.21 11.63 -3.82
CA LEU A 108 -0.40 10.69 -2.87
C LEU A 108 -1.91 10.88 -2.78
N VAL A 109 -2.40 12.12 -2.67
CA VAL A 109 -3.85 12.42 -2.61
C VAL A 109 -4.54 12.00 -3.91
N ALA A 110 -3.95 12.30 -5.07
CA ALA A 110 -4.48 11.88 -6.37
C ALA A 110 -4.53 10.34 -6.48
N SER A 111 -3.46 9.65 -6.04
CA SER A 111 -3.40 8.18 -6.02
C SER A 111 -4.43 7.56 -5.10
N LEU A 112 -4.63 8.12 -3.89
CA LEU A 112 -5.66 7.68 -2.95
C LEU A 112 -7.06 7.87 -3.54
N SER A 113 -7.32 9.06 -4.08
CA SER A 113 -8.62 9.41 -4.68
C SER A 113 -8.94 8.52 -5.88
N ALA A 114 -7.96 8.29 -6.76
CA ALA A 114 -8.11 7.36 -7.87
C ALA A 114 -8.40 5.93 -7.39
N SER A 115 -7.69 5.47 -6.36
CA SER A 115 -7.89 4.13 -5.78
C SER A 115 -9.31 3.99 -5.21
N ILE A 116 -9.76 4.95 -4.41
CA ILE A 116 -11.11 4.95 -3.81
C ILE A 116 -12.19 4.99 -4.91
N TRP A 117 -12.01 5.84 -5.92
CA TRP A 117 -12.94 5.94 -7.05
C TRP A 117 -13.05 4.64 -7.83
N ILE A 118 -11.91 4.03 -8.20
CA ILE A 118 -11.87 2.78 -8.94
C ILE A 118 -12.52 1.64 -8.12
N LEU A 119 -12.22 1.55 -6.83
CA LEU A 119 -12.85 0.57 -5.93
C LEU A 119 -14.37 0.75 -5.88
N GLY A 120 -14.87 2.00 -5.81
CA GLY A 120 -16.29 2.30 -5.88
C GLY A 120 -16.92 1.82 -7.20
N MET A 121 -16.24 2.03 -8.35
CA MET A 121 -16.70 1.54 -9.66
C MET A 121 -16.74 0.01 -9.71
N MET A 122 -15.72 -0.68 -9.20
CA MET A 122 -15.62 -2.14 -9.22
C MET A 122 -16.74 -2.81 -8.43
N HIS A 123 -17.25 -2.16 -7.38
CA HIS A 123 -18.38 -2.67 -6.60
C HIS A 123 -19.75 -2.29 -7.16
N GLY A 124 -19.82 -1.49 -8.23
CA GLY A 124 -21.06 -1.13 -8.92
C GLY A 124 -22.06 -0.30 -8.10
N ARG A 125 -21.61 0.28 -6.96
CA ARG A 125 -22.46 1.00 -5.99
C ARG A 125 -21.93 2.38 -5.64
N GLN A 126 -21.60 3.14 -6.65
CA GLN A 126 -21.11 4.53 -6.45
C GLN A 126 -22.10 5.41 -5.68
N ASP A 127 -23.41 5.14 -5.85
CA ASP A 127 -24.49 5.91 -5.19
C ASP A 127 -24.54 5.70 -3.67
N SER A 128 -23.98 4.62 -3.13
CA SER A 128 -23.95 4.37 -1.68
C SER A 128 -22.99 5.27 -0.90
N GLY A 129 -22.00 5.84 -1.57
CA GLY A 129 -20.95 6.64 -0.92
C GLY A 129 -20.03 5.87 0.03
N LEU A 130 -20.24 4.55 0.19
CA LEU A 130 -19.48 3.73 1.16
C LEU A 130 -17.96 3.75 0.91
N HIS A 131 -17.55 3.81 -0.37
CA HIS A 131 -16.14 3.92 -0.74
C HIS A 131 -15.47 5.19 -0.21
N LEU A 132 -16.21 6.27 0.05
CA LEU A 132 -15.66 7.52 0.58
C LEU A 132 -15.09 7.35 2.01
N CYS A 133 -15.54 6.32 2.76
CA CYS A 133 -14.92 5.97 4.04
C CYS A 133 -13.43 5.60 3.90
N GLY A 134 -12.97 5.25 2.70
CA GLY A 134 -11.56 5.01 2.40
C GLY A 134 -10.65 6.20 2.70
N TYR A 135 -11.14 7.45 2.65
CA TYR A 135 -10.37 8.63 3.05
C TYR A 135 -10.08 8.68 4.55
N MET A 136 -10.85 7.96 5.37
CA MET A 136 -10.65 7.83 6.82
C MET A 136 -9.89 6.55 7.19
N PHE A 137 -9.35 5.82 6.22
CA PHE A 137 -8.56 4.63 6.49
C PHE A 137 -7.24 5.01 7.16
N ALA A 138 -7.11 4.69 8.44
CA ALA A 138 -6.01 5.18 9.27
C ALA A 138 -4.60 4.93 8.68
N PRO A 139 -4.28 3.77 8.06
CA PRO A 139 -3.00 3.55 7.40
C PRO A 139 -2.77 4.52 6.22
N ALA A 140 -3.81 4.86 5.44
CA ALA A 140 -3.68 5.82 4.35
C ALA A 140 -3.47 7.25 4.88
N VAL A 141 -4.15 7.62 5.98
CA VAL A 141 -3.93 8.89 6.68
C VAL A 141 -2.49 8.95 7.22
N ALA A 142 -2.00 7.88 7.84
CA ALA A 142 -0.62 7.76 8.30
C ALA A 142 0.39 7.95 7.16
N CYS A 143 0.12 7.33 6.00
CA CYS A 143 0.93 7.46 4.80
C CYS A 143 0.99 8.92 4.30
N LEU A 144 -0.12 9.65 4.31
CA LEU A 144 -0.16 11.10 3.97
C LEU A 144 0.60 11.94 5.00
N MET A 145 0.45 11.64 6.29
CA MET A 145 1.14 12.37 7.36
C MET A 145 2.65 12.21 7.28
N ALA A 146 3.14 11.00 7.03
CA ALA A 146 4.56 10.71 6.92
C ALA A 146 5.14 11.05 5.53
N GLY A 147 4.31 11.06 4.48
CA GLY A 147 4.74 11.16 3.09
C GLY A 147 5.30 9.85 2.54
N GLN A 148 4.79 8.70 3.02
CA GLN A 148 5.26 7.37 2.66
C GLN A 148 4.66 6.84 1.34
N LEU A 149 5.30 5.81 0.75
CA LEU A 149 4.92 5.20 -0.55
C LEU A 149 3.65 4.32 -0.52
N GLY A 150 3.14 3.96 0.66
CA GLY A 150 2.05 2.97 0.81
C GLY A 150 0.82 3.23 -0.08
N ILE A 151 0.45 4.49 -0.31
CA ILE A 151 -0.66 4.86 -1.20
C ILE A 151 -0.33 4.61 -2.69
N ILE A 152 0.93 4.75 -3.10
CA ILE A 152 1.35 4.43 -4.47
C ILE A 152 1.29 2.90 -4.69
N LEU A 153 1.68 2.11 -3.67
CA LEU A 153 1.52 0.66 -3.68
C LEU A 153 0.03 0.27 -3.79
N LEU A 154 -0.84 0.94 -3.02
CA LEU A 154 -2.29 0.76 -3.09
C LEU A 154 -2.82 0.99 -4.50
N LEU A 155 -2.45 2.12 -5.14
CA LEU A 155 -2.88 2.43 -6.50
C LEU A 155 -2.44 1.33 -7.48
N GLY A 156 -1.22 0.83 -7.35
CA GLY A 156 -0.71 -0.27 -8.17
C GLY A 156 -1.58 -1.52 -8.08
N VAL A 157 -1.91 -1.95 -6.86
CA VAL A 157 -2.80 -3.10 -6.60
C VAL A 157 -4.19 -2.85 -7.15
N VAL A 158 -4.79 -1.67 -6.91
CA VAL A 158 -6.15 -1.33 -7.38
C VAL A 158 -6.22 -1.31 -8.91
N LEU A 159 -5.22 -0.73 -9.57
CA LEU A 159 -5.15 -0.73 -11.03
C LEU A 159 -4.98 -2.15 -11.59
N PHE A 160 -4.17 -3.00 -10.97
CA PHE A 160 -4.07 -4.40 -11.35
C PHE A 160 -5.44 -5.10 -11.24
N LEU A 161 -6.13 -4.96 -10.11
CA LEU A 161 -7.45 -5.55 -9.89
C LEU A 161 -8.47 -5.09 -10.93
N TYR A 162 -8.41 -3.84 -11.35
CA TYR A 162 -9.33 -3.25 -12.32
C TYR A 162 -9.01 -3.63 -13.78
N LEU A 163 -7.72 -3.68 -14.14
CA LEU A 163 -7.27 -3.78 -15.54
C LEU A 163 -6.94 -5.21 -15.99
N HIS A 164 -6.77 -6.18 -15.09
CA HIS A 164 -6.16 -7.48 -15.41
C HIS A 164 -6.90 -8.29 -16.48
N GLU A 165 -8.20 -8.11 -16.63
CA GLU A 165 -8.99 -8.78 -17.66
C GLU A 165 -9.01 -8.00 -18.98
N SER A 166 -9.21 -6.67 -18.91
CA SER A 166 -9.44 -5.83 -20.10
C SER A 166 -8.15 -5.29 -20.72
N TRP A 167 -7.16 -4.95 -19.90
CA TRP A 167 -5.91 -4.29 -20.31
C TRP A 167 -4.68 -4.96 -19.68
N PRO A 168 -4.37 -6.23 -20.04
CA PRO A 168 -3.38 -7.02 -19.30
C PRO A 168 -1.96 -6.42 -19.31
N TYR A 169 -1.52 -5.74 -20.38
CA TYR A 169 -0.23 -5.05 -20.36
C TYR A 169 -0.19 -3.92 -19.34
N LEU A 170 -1.26 -3.09 -19.30
CA LEU A 170 -1.36 -2.00 -18.33
C LEU A 170 -1.52 -2.52 -16.90
N ALA A 171 -2.22 -3.63 -16.71
CA ALA A 171 -2.29 -4.30 -15.41
C ALA A 171 -0.89 -4.75 -14.93
N GLY A 172 -0.07 -5.23 -15.85
CA GLY A 172 1.33 -5.56 -15.56
C GLY A 172 2.16 -4.34 -15.17
N THR A 173 2.07 -3.24 -15.94
CA THR A 173 2.80 -2.01 -15.59
C THR A 173 2.36 -1.42 -14.25
N ALA A 174 1.08 -1.54 -13.90
CA ALA A 174 0.53 -1.10 -12.62
C ALA A 174 1.10 -1.84 -11.41
N LEU A 175 1.68 -3.02 -11.58
CA LEU A 175 2.32 -3.80 -10.52
C LEU A 175 3.75 -3.33 -10.17
N LEU A 176 4.32 -2.38 -10.93
CA LEU A 176 5.66 -1.85 -10.62
C LEU A 176 5.83 -1.40 -9.16
N PRO A 177 4.88 -0.67 -8.55
CA PRO A 177 4.99 -0.28 -7.15
C PRO A 177 5.18 -1.48 -6.18
N CYS A 178 4.63 -2.66 -6.48
CA CYS A 178 4.83 -3.84 -5.63
C CYS A 178 6.31 -4.27 -5.55
N ALA A 179 7.13 -3.91 -6.56
CA ALA A 179 8.57 -4.15 -6.55
C ALA A 179 9.35 -3.18 -5.64
N PHE A 180 8.73 -2.10 -5.11
CA PHE A 180 9.38 -1.17 -4.18
C PHE A 180 9.48 -1.73 -2.76
N LYS A 181 8.53 -2.62 -2.39
CA LYS A 181 8.51 -3.35 -1.11
C LYS A 181 8.15 -4.82 -1.35
N PRO A 182 9.02 -5.61 -2.00
CA PRO A 182 8.68 -6.96 -2.45
C PRO A 182 8.31 -7.93 -1.32
N HIS A 183 8.88 -7.74 -0.13
CA HIS A 183 8.57 -8.52 1.08
C HIS A 183 7.10 -8.35 1.51
N LEU A 184 6.50 -7.19 1.30
CA LEU A 184 5.09 -6.95 1.63
C LEU A 184 4.13 -7.77 0.76
N PHE A 185 4.57 -8.13 -0.45
CA PHE A 185 3.74 -8.79 -1.46
C PHE A 185 4.19 -10.22 -1.81
N LEU A 186 5.11 -10.85 -1.07
CA LEU A 186 5.70 -12.11 -1.51
C LEU A 186 4.66 -13.24 -1.69
N PRO A 187 3.77 -13.57 -0.72
CA PRO A 187 2.71 -14.54 -0.93
C PRO A 187 1.76 -14.17 -2.09
N PHE A 188 1.41 -12.89 -2.22
CA PHE A 188 0.57 -12.38 -3.32
C PHE A 188 1.27 -12.55 -4.68
N SER A 189 2.55 -12.22 -4.77
CA SER A 189 3.34 -12.31 -6.00
C SER A 189 3.54 -13.76 -6.46
N ILE A 190 3.71 -14.70 -5.53
CA ILE A 190 3.77 -16.12 -5.83
C ILE A 190 2.45 -16.60 -6.45
N VAL A 191 1.32 -16.26 -5.85
CA VAL A 191 0.01 -16.60 -6.39
C VAL A 191 -0.22 -15.94 -7.74
N LEU A 192 0.17 -14.67 -7.89
CA LEU A 192 0.08 -13.95 -9.17
C LEU A 192 0.86 -14.69 -10.26
N LEU A 193 2.10 -15.08 -9.98
CA LEU A 193 2.92 -15.82 -10.93
C LEU A 193 2.28 -17.17 -11.30
N LEU A 194 1.81 -17.95 -10.32
CA LEU A 194 1.13 -19.22 -10.56
C LEU A 194 -0.15 -19.04 -11.40
N TRP A 195 -0.92 -17.97 -11.13
CA TRP A 195 -2.11 -17.63 -11.89
C TRP A 195 -1.78 -17.22 -13.33
N ILE A 196 -0.73 -16.39 -13.53
CA ILE A 196 -0.24 -15.99 -14.86
C ILE A 196 0.15 -17.22 -15.68
N LEU A 197 0.94 -18.11 -15.11
CA LEU A 197 1.40 -19.35 -15.78
C LEU A 197 0.21 -20.24 -16.15
N ARG A 198 -0.74 -20.43 -15.23
CA ARG A 198 -1.91 -21.26 -15.45
C ARG A 198 -2.87 -20.70 -16.51
N ARG A 199 -3.15 -19.39 -16.45
CA ARG A 199 -4.05 -18.69 -17.37
C ARG A 199 -3.37 -18.28 -18.67
N LYS A 200 -2.05 -18.51 -18.78
CA LYS A 200 -1.22 -18.03 -19.90
C LYS A 200 -1.33 -16.51 -20.09
N ALA A 201 -1.53 -15.77 -18.98
CA ALA A 201 -1.69 -14.31 -18.98
C ALA A 201 -0.33 -13.59 -19.11
N TYR A 202 0.55 -14.06 -20.00
CA TYR A 202 1.92 -13.56 -20.17
C TYR A 202 2.03 -12.08 -20.52
N ARG A 203 0.95 -11.49 -21.03
CA ARG A 203 0.89 -10.04 -21.29
C ARG A 203 1.04 -9.20 -20.01
N ILE A 204 0.53 -9.70 -18.87
CA ILE A 204 0.72 -9.04 -17.57
C ILE A 204 2.20 -9.11 -17.17
N LEU A 205 2.81 -10.28 -17.28
CA LEU A 205 4.24 -10.43 -16.98
C LEU A 205 5.10 -9.55 -17.91
N ALA A 206 4.77 -9.50 -19.20
CA ALA A 206 5.49 -8.66 -20.16
C ALA A 206 5.36 -7.16 -19.80
N GLY A 207 4.16 -6.67 -19.47
CA GLY A 207 3.96 -5.30 -19.02
C GLY A 207 4.76 -4.96 -17.76
N PHE A 208 4.76 -5.86 -16.76
CA PHE A 208 5.57 -5.70 -15.56
C PHE A 208 7.07 -5.66 -15.86
N LEU A 209 7.58 -6.60 -16.65
CA LEU A 209 9.01 -6.67 -16.97
C LEU A 209 9.48 -5.45 -17.78
N VAL A 210 8.68 -4.97 -18.74
CA VAL A 210 9.02 -3.78 -19.52
C VAL A 210 9.18 -2.55 -18.62
N ILE A 211 8.22 -2.28 -17.73
CA ILE A 211 8.31 -1.12 -16.86
C ILE A 211 9.39 -1.28 -15.79
N LEU A 212 9.61 -2.50 -15.29
CA LEU A 212 10.67 -2.81 -14.34
C LEU A 212 12.04 -2.53 -14.97
N LEU A 213 12.29 -3.05 -16.18
CA LEU A 213 13.53 -2.82 -16.90
C LEU A 213 13.73 -1.35 -17.26
N ALA A 214 12.66 -0.65 -17.68
CA ALA A 214 12.72 0.78 -17.98
C ALA A 214 13.08 1.60 -16.73
N SER A 215 12.48 1.29 -15.58
CA SER A 215 12.77 1.96 -14.31
C SER A 215 14.21 1.69 -13.84
N CYS A 216 14.70 0.45 -13.94
CA CYS A 216 16.09 0.10 -13.65
C CYS A 216 17.06 0.83 -14.61
N ALA A 217 16.77 0.82 -15.90
CA ALA A 217 17.61 1.50 -16.90
C ALA A 217 17.67 3.01 -16.65
N LEU A 218 16.53 3.64 -16.35
CA LEU A 218 16.50 5.06 -16.02
C LEU A 218 17.40 5.38 -14.82
N THR A 219 17.32 4.60 -13.74
CA THR A 219 18.15 4.83 -12.55
C THR A 219 19.63 4.62 -12.84
N LEU A 220 19.98 3.59 -13.64
CA LEU A 220 21.36 3.32 -14.07
C LEU A 220 21.94 4.42 -14.98
N CYS A 221 21.11 5.16 -15.71
CA CYS A 221 21.57 6.31 -16.50
C CYS A 221 22.10 7.47 -15.62
N PHE A 222 21.64 7.57 -14.36
CA PHE A 222 22.09 8.57 -13.42
C PHE A 222 23.26 8.08 -12.54
N ASP A 223 23.22 6.81 -12.12
CA ASP A 223 24.29 6.20 -11.35
C ASP A 223 24.42 4.70 -11.66
N ILE A 224 25.52 4.33 -12.33
CA ILE A 224 25.81 2.94 -12.70
C ILE A 224 26.09 2.04 -11.48
N HIS A 225 26.48 2.62 -10.36
CA HIS A 225 26.82 1.91 -9.13
C HIS A 225 25.65 1.76 -8.15
N VAL A 226 24.50 2.30 -8.46
CA VAL A 226 23.34 2.38 -7.56
C VAL A 226 22.93 1.04 -6.92
N TRP A 227 23.04 -0.07 -7.65
CA TRP A 227 22.72 -1.41 -7.11
C TRP A 227 23.77 -1.91 -6.10
N SER A 228 25.05 -1.66 -6.33
CA SER A 228 26.10 -2.00 -5.36
C SER A 228 26.02 -1.15 -4.12
N GLN A 229 25.68 0.14 -4.25
CA GLN A 229 25.46 1.07 -3.15
C GLN A 229 24.26 0.65 -2.31
N TYR A 230 23.14 0.27 -2.95
CA TYR A 230 21.97 -0.28 -2.26
C TYR A 230 22.33 -1.55 -1.48
N SER A 231 23.03 -2.49 -2.11
CA SER A 231 23.45 -3.75 -1.46
C SER A 231 24.37 -3.47 -0.25
N GLN A 232 25.29 -2.51 -0.36
CA GLN A 232 26.15 -2.09 0.73
C GLN A 232 25.33 -1.48 1.87
N MET A 233 24.45 -0.52 1.58
CA MET A 233 23.57 0.10 2.58
C MET A 233 22.73 -0.95 3.29
N MET A 234 22.10 -1.88 2.59
CA MET A 234 21.31 -2.96 3.19
C MET A 234 22.14 -3.89 4.09
N SER A 235 23.40 -4.13 3.75
CA SER A 235 24.30 -4.98 4.56
C SER A 235 24.78 -4.32 5.84
N THR A 236 24.88 -2.98 5.84
CA THR A 236 25.35 -2.19 7.00
C THR A 236 24.21 -1.66 7.85
N SER A 237 23.02 -1.52 7.27
CA SER A 237 21.87 -0.97 7.97
C SER A 237 21.40 -1.89 9.11
N GLY A 238 21.10 -1.31 10.25
CA GLY A 238 20.52 -2.03 11.39
C GLY A 238 19.02 -2.32 11.25
N VAL A 239 18.41 -2.08 10.07
CA VAL A 239 16.95 -2.13 9.87
C VAL A 239 16.32 -3.47 10.24
N LEU A 240 17.01 -4.57 9.97
CA LEU A 240 16.53 -5.92 10.35
C LEU A 240 16.58 -6.18 11.87
N HIS A 241 17.32 -5.39 12.63
CA HIS A 241 17.39 -5.48 14.09
C HIS A 241 16.39 -4.56 14.79
N ALA A 242 15.86 -3.56 14.08
CA ALA A 242 14.86 -2.65 14.62
C ALA A 242 13.53 -3.37 14.91
N PHE A 243 12.78 -2.84 15.85
CA PHE A 243 11.39 -3.23 16.05
C PHE A 243 10.52 -2.48 15.03
N VAL A 244 9.68 -3.22 14.31
CA VAL A 244 8.60 -2.69 13.48
C VAL A 244 7.30 -3.42 13.82
N PRO A 245 6.11 -2.80 13.70
CA PRO A 245 4.85 -3.34 14.18
C PRO A 245 4.28 -4.44 13.28
N THR A 246 5.05 -5.51 13.06
CA THR A 246 4.60 -6.71 12.33
C THR A 246 4.51 -7.91 13.26
N LEU A 247 3.58 -8.83 12.97
CA LEU A 247 3.47 -10.10 13.69
C LEU A 247 4.76 -10.91 13.62
N SER A 248 5.47 -10.83 12.50
CA SER A 248 6.74 -11.52 12.25
C SER A 248 7.86 -11.03 13.18
N VAL A 249 7.96 -9.71 13.39
CA VAL A 249 8.92 -9.13 14.32
C VAL A 249 8.51 -9.40 15.77
N ALA A 250 7.21 -9.28 16.09
CA ALA A 250 6.71 -9.63 17.42
C ALA A 250 7.02 -11.11 17.76
N PHE A 251 6.81 -12.03 16.82
CA PHE A 251 7.16 -13.45 16.95
C PHE A 251 8.66 -13.64 17.25
N ARG A 252 9.55 -12.97 16.51
CA ARG A 252 11.00 -13.00 16.79
C ARG A 252 11.32 -12.49 18.18
N PHE A 253 10.75 -11.35 18.60
CA PHE A 253 11.03 -10.75 19.89
C PHE A 253 10.55 -11.63 21.05
N LEU A 254 9.47 -12.39 20.88
CA LEU A 254 8.94 -13.32 21.88
C LEU A 254 9.80 -14.58 22.04
N ILE A 255 10.42 -15.08 20.93
CA ILE A 255 11.19 -16.33 20.98
C ILE A 255 12.68 -16.06 21.21
N ASN A 256 13.30 -15.31 20.31
CA ASN A 256 14.71 -14.94 20.42
C ASN A 256 14.99 -13.68 19.58
N ARG A 257 15.13 -12.55 20.28
CA ARG A 257 15.36 -11.23 19.67
C ARG A 257 16.55 -11.20 18.70
N ASN A 258 17.61 -11.98 18.98
CA ASN A 258 18.84 -11.98 18.20
C ASN A 258 18.77 -12.86 16.96
N ALA A 259 17.81 -13.78 16.87
CA ALA A 259 17.63 -14.69 15.76
C ALA A 259 16.80 -14.04 14.63
N VAL A 260 17.42 -13.15 13.84
CA VAL A 260 16.75 -12.37 12.78
C VAL A 260 15.99 -13.26 11.77
N TRP A 261 16.47 -14.47 11.51
CA TRP A 261 15.81 -15.40 10.58
C TRP A 261 14.39 -15.79 11.03
N LEU A 262 14.08 -15.72 12.33
CA LEU A 262 12.75 -16.05 12.85
C LEU A 262 11.65 -15.14 12.28
N GLN A 263 11.95 -13.88 11.95
CA GLN A 263 10.95 -12.98 11.38
C GLN A 263 10.55 -13.33 9.94
N PHE A 264 11.34 -14.17 9.23
CA PHE A 264 11.02 -14.65 7.90
C PHE A 264 10.21 -15.95 7.89
N LEU A 265 10.09 -16.62 9.05
CA LEU A 265 9.34 -17.87 9.15
C LEU A 265 7.82 -17.70 8.90
N PRO A 266 7.14 -16.67 9.46
CA PRO A 266 5.74 -16.42 9.13
C PRO A 266 5.53 -16.18 7.63
N GLU A 267 6.44 -15.46 6.95
CA GLU A 267 6.36 -15.22 5.52
C GLU A 267 6.50 -16.52 4.71
N ALA A 268 7.44 -17.40 5.08
CA ALA A 268 7.60 -18.71 4.46
C ALA A 268 6.34 -19.58 4.63
N ILE A 269 5.73 -19.58 5.82
CA ILE A 269 4.46 -20.26 6.10
C ILE A 269 3.34 -19.64 5.27
N GLY A 270 3.26 -18.31 5.20
CA GLY A 270 2.29 -17.58 4.38
C GLY A 270 2.41 -17.90 2.89
N CYS A 271 3.63 -18.04 2.37
CA CYS A 271 3.88 -18.48 0.98
C CYS A 271 3.38 -19.91 0.75
N GLY A 272 3.70 -20.84 1.65
CA GLY A 272 3.22 -22.22 1.57
C GLY A 272 1.68 -22.30 1.60
N TRP A 273 1.04 -21.54 2.52
CA TRP A 273 -0.40 -21.44 2.59
C TRP A 273 -0.99 -20.83 1.31
N ALA A 274 -0.40 -19.77 0.77
CA ALA A 274 -0.89 -19.10 -0.43
C ALA A 274 -0.84 -20.01 -1.67
N ILE A 275 0.22 -20.81 -1.82
CA ILE A 275 0.34 -21.83 -2.86
C ILE A 275 -0.76 -22.88 -2.72
N TRP A 276 -0.95 -23.44 -1.53
CA TRP A 276 -2.00 -24.40 -1.24
C TRP A 276 -3.40 -23.81 -1.49
N TYR A 277 -3.64 -22.60 -0.98
CA TYR A 277 -4.91 -21.89 -1.14
C TYR A 277 -5.25 -21.63 -2.62
N PHE A 278 -4.27 -21.17 -3.40
CA PHE A 278 -4.42 -21.03 -4.85
C PHE A 278 -4.71 -22.37 -5.52
N TRP A 279 -3.93 -23.40 -5.19
CA TRP A 279 -4.06 -24.70 -5.85
C TRP A 279 -5.43 -25.33 -5.65
N THR A 280 -6.01 -25.22 -4.47
CA THR A 280 -7.35 -25.73 -4.15
C THR A 280 -8.48 -24.97 -4.83
N ARG A 281 -8.27 -23.69 -5.13
CA ARG A 281 -9.29 -22.80 -5.74
C ARG A 281 -9.01 -22.36 -7.17
N ARG A 282 -7.96 -22.88 -7.79
CA ARG A 282 -7.41 -22.43 -9.08
C ARG A 282 -8.39 -22.46 -10.26
N THR A 283 -9.47 -23.25 -10.20
CA THR A 283 -10.48 -23.35 -11.26
C THR A 283 -11.52 -22.22 -11.19
N ARG A 284 -11.76 -21.68 -9.99
CA ARG A 284 -12.74 -20.61 -9.71
C ARG A 284 -12.07 -19.39 -9.11
N TRP A 285 -10.81 -19.12 -9.49
CA TRP A 285 -10.04 -18.03 -8.92
C TRP A 285 -10.63 -16.67 -9.33
N SER A 286 -10.89 -15.81 -8.35
CA SER A 286 -11.25 -14.40 -8.49
C SER A 286 -10.28 -13.55 -7.68
N TRP A 287 -9.71 -12.51 -8.31
CA TRP A 287 -8.83 -11.57 -7.61
C TRP A 287 -9.59 -10.75 -6.58
N MET A 288 -10.87 -10.45 -6.84
CA MET A 288 -11.73 -9.69 -5.92
C MET A 288 -12.22 -10.49 -4.72
N ASP A 289 -12.09 -11.82 -4.74
CA ASP A 289 -12.48 -12.68 -3.63
C ASP A 289 -11.25 -13.30 -2.97
N GLN A 290 -10.60 -14.22 -3.68
CA GLN A 290 -9.47 -14.97 -3.15
C GLN A 290 -8.20 -14.14 -3.13
N GLY A 291 -7.99 -13.27 -4.12
CA GLY A 291 -6.80 -12.42 -4.21
C GLY A 291 -6.70 -11.42 -3.05
N LEU A 292 -7.82 -10.85 -2.60
CA LEU A 292 -7.84 -9.92 -1.45
C LEU A 292 -7.49 -10.62 -0.14
N LEU A 293 -7.91 -11.89 0.04
CA LEU A 293 -7.50 -12.66 1.21
C LEU A 293 -5.98 -12.94 1.18
N VAL A 294 -5.43 -13.27 0.02
CA VAL A 294 -3.97 -13.48 -0.13
C VAL A 294 -3.21 -12.17 0.15
N LEU A 295 -3.74 -11.01 -0.26
CA LEU A 295 -3.14 -9.71 0.06
C LEU A 295 -3.11 -9.45 1.57
N LEU A 296 -4.20 -9.73 2.28
CA LEU A 296 -4.27 -9.62 3.75
C LEU A 296 -3.27 -10.55 4.44
N VAL A 297 -3.16 -11.79 3.99
CA VAL A 297 -2.20 -12.75 4.53
C VAL A 297 -0.76 -12.32 4.21
N SER A 298 -0.50 -11.75 3.03
CA SER A 298 0.82 -11.20 2.68
C SER A 298 1.24 -10.13 3.69
N ALA A 299 0.36 -9.18 4.00
CA ALA A 299 0.64 -8.14 4.99
C ALA A 299 0.78 -8.72 6.41
N ALA A 300 -0.01 -9.75 6.78
CA ALA A 300 0.06 -10.36 8.10
C ALA A 300 1.37 -11.13 8.33
N CYS A 301 1.95 -11.71 7.27
CA CYS A 301 3.15 -12.53 7.35
C CYS A 301 4.44 -11.77 7.01
N THR A 302 4.35 -10.50 6.58
CA THR A 302 5.53 -9.75 6.14
C THR A 302 6.58 -9.62 7.25
N PRO A 303 7.87 -9.80 6.95
CA PRO A 303 8.94 -9.65 7.94
C PRO A 303 9.22 -8.20 8.33
N TYR A 304 8.76 -7.24 7.51
CA TYR A 304 9.01 -5.83 7.72
C TYR A 304 7.88 -5.00 7.09
N ALA A 305 7.24 -4.15 7.86
CA ALA A 305 6.28 -3.15 7.39
C ALA A 305 6.04 -2.08 8.46
N TRP A 306 5.74 -0.88 8.02
CA TRP A 306 5.25 0.19 8.87
C TRP A 306 3.73 0.22 8.84
N PHE A 307 3.10 0.87 9.82
CA PHE A 307 1.65 1.05 9.84
C PHE A 307 1.11 1.70 8.54
N SER A 308 1.85 2.65 7.96
CA SER A 308 1.51 3.29 6.69
C SER A 308 1.47 2.33 5.49
N ASP A 309 2.19 1.20 5.55
CA ASP A 309 2.21 0.19 4.48
C ASP A 309 0.90 -0.60 4.41
N GLU A 310 0.16 -0.66 5.52
CA GLU A 310 -1.16 -1.28 5.55
C GLU A 310 -2.19 -0.56 4.65
N ALA A 311 -1.87 0.63 4.12
CA ALA A 311 -2.72 1.32 3.14
C ALA A 311 -3.10 0.42 1.96
N VAL A 312 -2.24 -0.53 1.56
CA VAL A 312 -2.50 -1.51 0.50
C VAL A 312 -3.69 -2.45 0.80
N LEU A 313 -4.16 -2.52 2.05
CA LEU A 313 -5.28 -3.36 2.49
C LEU A 313 -6.65 -2.73 2.24
N LEU A 314 -6.72 -1.46 1.86
CA LEU A 314 -7.97 -0.75 1.61
C LEU A 314 -8.93 -1.50 0.65
N PRO A 315 -8.47 -2.16 -0.45
CA PRO A 315 -9.37 -2.94 -1.31
C PRO A 315 -10.10 -4.05 -0.56
N ALA A 316 -9.41 -4.77 0.33
CA ALA A 316 -10.02 -5.83 1.13
C ALA A 316 -11.00 -5.28 2.17
N VAL A 317 -10.64 -4.17 2.82
CA VAL A 317 -11.48 -3.50 3.82
C VAL A 317 -12.79 -3.02 3.21
N LEU A 318 -12.73 -2.34 2.05
CA LEU A 318 -13.91 -1.85 1.33
C LEU A 318 -14.74 -3.00 0.73
N ALA A 319 -14.10 -4.03 0.15
CA ALA A 319 -14.80 -5.21 -0.33
C ALA A 319 -15.59 -5.89 0.81
N GLY A 320 -15.00 -6.00 1.99
CA GLY A 320 -15.71 -6.45 3.19
C GLY A 320 -16.90 -5.57 3.54
N ALA A 321 -16.73 -4.24 3.51
CA ALA A 321 -17.79 -3.30 3.83
C ALA A 321 -18.99 -3.39 2.86
N TYR A 322 -18.72 -3.47 1.56
CA TYR A 322 -19.78 -3.68 0.56
C TYR A 322 -20.52 -5.02 0.76
N ARG A 323 -19.77 -6.11 0.99
CA ARG A 323 -20.38 -7.43 1.22
C ARG A 323 -21.20 -7.50 2.50
N ALA A 324 -20.71 -6.88 3.58
CA ALA A 324 -21.46 -6.79 4.83
C ALA A 324 -22.77 -6.01 4.62
N ALA A 325 -22.71 -4.86 3.94
CA ALA A 325 -23.90 -4.07 3.61
C ALA A 325 -24.92 -4.87 2.75
N ASP A 326 -24.44 -5.62 1.74
CA ASP A 326 -25.26 -6.44 0.86
C ASP A 326 -25.94 -7.59 1.60
N SER A 327 -25.24 -8.14 2.60
CA SER A 327 -25.74 -9.25 3.44
C SER A 327 -26.55 -8.78 4.64
N GLY A 328 -26.81 -7.47 4.78
CA GLY A 328 -27.49 -6.89 5.95
C GLY A 328 -26.72 -7.00 7.25
N ARG A 329 -25.39 -7.18 7.19
CA ARG A 329 -24.55 -7.29 8.38
C ARG A 329 -24.17 -5.93 8.92
N SER A 330 -23.87 -5.92 10.23
CA SER A 330 -23.46 -4.71 10.92
C SER A 330 -22.11 -4.19 10.40
N LEU A 331 -22.05 -2.91 10.09
CA LEU A 331 -20.82 -2.17 9.80
C LEU A 331 -20.14 -1.61 11.06
N VAL A 332 -20.76 -1.79 12.24
CA VAL A 332 -20.20 -1.31 13.51
C VAL A 332 -18.78 -1.83 13.77
N PRO A 333 -18.46 -3.14 13.54
CA PRO A 333 -17.10 -3.63 13.79
C PRO A 333 -16.05 -2.87 13.00
N ILE A 334 -16.26 -2.61 11.70
CA ILE A 334 -15.28 -1.87 10.90
C ILE A 334 -15.19 -0.40 11.33
N GLY A 335 -16.30 0.21 11.72
CA GLY A 335 -16.31 1.56 12.28
C GLY A 335 -15.49 1.67 13.57
N LEU A 336 -15.60 0.69 14.46
CA LEU A 336 -14.81 0.62 15.69
C LEU A 336 -13.32 0.41 15.39
N ILE A 337 -12.97 -0.56 14.54
CA ILE A 337 -11.58 -0.82 14.16
C ILE A 337 -10.96 0.45 13.56
N ALA A 338 -11.63 1.07 12.58
CA ALA A 338 -11.14 2.29 11.93
C ALA A 338 -11.04 3.47 12.91
N GLY A 339 -12.02 3.63 13.79
CA GLY A 339 -12.04 4.68 14.81
C GLY A 339 -10.90 4.55 15.81
N VAL A 340 -10.67 3.35 16.35
CA VAL A 340 -9.56 3.08 17.27
C VAL A 340 -8.22 3.31 16.59
N ALA A 341 -8.04 2.80 15.36
CA ALA A 341 -6.80 2.99 14.60
C ALA A 341 -6.51 4.48 14.31
N LEU A 342 -7.53 5.30 14.03
CA LEU A 342 -7.36 6.74 13.88
C LEU A 342 -7.01 7.42 15.21
N ILE A 343 -7.67 7.07 16.31
CA ILE A 343 -7.36 7.61 17.64
C ILE A 343 -5.90 7.28 18.00
N GLU A 344 -5.47 6.04 17.81
CA GLU A 344 -4.09 5.64 18.07
C GLU A 344 -3.10 6.42 17.19
N LEU A 345 -3.41 6.60 15.90
CA LEU A 345 -2.55 7.37 15.00
C LEU A 345 -2.32 8.79 15.51
N TYR A 346 -3.36 9.48 15.96
CA TYR A 346 -3.23 10.84 16.50
C TYR A 346 -2.61 10.88 17.89
N ALA A 347 -2.84 9.85 18.72
CA ALA A 347 -2.32 9.81 20.07
C ALA A 347 -0.83 9.40 20.12
N VAL A 348 -0.41 8.46 19.29
CA VAL A 348 0.94 7.90 19.28
C VAL A 348 1.86 8.66 18.31
N GLY A 349 1.40 8.98 17.12
CA GLY A 349 2.15 9.74 16.09
C GLY A 349 3.38 9.04 15.52
N GLN A 350 3.79 7.87 16.05
CA GLN A 350 4.97 7.12 15.62
C GLN A 350 4.58 5.83 14.91
N MET A 351 4.97 5.69 13.65
CA MET A 351 4.61 4.55 12.80
C MET A 351 5.27 3.21 13.20
N ALA A 352 6.33 3.26 14.02
CA ALA A 352 7.04 2.10 14.54
C ALA A 352 6.49 1.56 15.88
N SER A 353 5.38 2.12 16.37
CA SER A 353 4.86 1.77 17.69
C SER A 353 4.31 0.35 17.74
N PRO A 354 4.57 -0.43 18.82
CA PRO A 354 3.94 -1.72 19.06
C PRO A 354 2.41 -1.67 19.13
N PHE A 355 1.84 -0.51 19.39
CA PHE A 355 0.38 -0.31 19.43
C PHE A 355 -0.33 -0.67 18.12
N TYR A 356 0.35 -0.69 16.97
CA TYR A 356 -0.25 -1.08 15.69
C TYR A 356 -0.21 -2.59 15.40
N LEU A 357 0.31 -3.42 16.29
CA LEU A 357 0.38 -4.89 16.05
C LEU A 357 -0.99 -5.56 15.86
N TRP A 358 -2.05 -4.99 16.38
CA TRP A 358 -3.40 -5.54 16.28
C TRP A 358 -4.11 -5.20 14.97
N THR A 359 -3.63 -4.20 14.21
CA THR A 359 -4.35 -3.61 13.07
C THR A 359 -4.50 -4.60 11.92
N VAL A 360 -3.42 -5.24 11.44
CA VAL A 360 -3.50 -6.24 10.36
C VAL A 360 -4.36 -7.44 10.75
N PRO A 361 -4.23 -8.06 11.97
CA PRO A 361 -5.17 -9.05 12.44
C PRO A 361 -6.64 -8.59 12.45
N ALA A 362 -6.89 -7.34 12.84
CA ALA A 362 -8.25 -6.80 12.86
C ALA A 362 -8.83 -6.62 11.44
N TRP A 363 -8.05 -6.12 10.47
CA TRP A 363 -8.48 -6.05 9.08
C TRP A 363 -8.77 -7.43 8.50
N LEU A 364 -7.94 -8.42 8.81
CA LEU A 364 -8.16 -9.81 8.39
C LEU A 364 -9.43 -10.38 9.04
N ALA A 365 -9.62 -10.21 10.33
CA ALA A 365 -10.81 -10.66 11.05
C ALA A 365 -12.09 -9.99 10.51
N TRP A 366 -12.03 -8.68 10.23
CA TRP A 366 -13.10 -7.95 9.56
C TRP A 366 -13.47 -8.57 8.21
N TYR A 367 -12.48 -8.81 7.35
CA TYR A 367 -12.69 -9.39 6.03
C TYR A 367 -13.33 -10.78 6.11
N LEU A 368 -12.83 -11.63 7.01
CA LEU A 368 -13.38 -12.95 7.25
C LEU A 368 -14.81 -12.87 7.77
N TYR A 369 -15.11 -12.00 8.74
CA TYR A 369 -16.46 -11.77 9.22
C TYR A 369 -17.41 -11.36 8.09
N ALA A 370 -17.00 -10.41 7.27
CA ALA A 370 -17.81 -9.88 6.18
C ALA A 370 -18.06 -10.90 5.06
N THR A 371 -17.17 -11.87 4.86
CA THR A 371 -17.23 -12.83 3.74
C THR A 371 -17.68 -14.24 4.15
N TRP A 372 -17.68 -14.57 5.46
CA TRP A 372 -17.88 -15.94 5.98
C TRP A 372 -19.15 -16.65 5.50
N SER A 373 -20.29 -15.98 5.38
CA SER A 373 -21.59 -16.64 5.16
C SER A 373 -22.10 -16.63 3.73
N THR A 374 -21.40 -15.97 2.80
CA THR A 374 -21.82 -16.00 1.39
C THR A 374 -21.64 -17.39 0.77
N GLY A 375 -20.72 -18.21 1.30
CA GLY A 375 -20.57 -19.61 0.88
C GLY A 375 -21.78 -20.50 1.24
N ASN A 376 -22.31 -20.37 2.44
CA ASN A 376 -23.40 -21.23 2.93
C ASN A 376 -24.78 -20.84 2.37
N GLN A 377 -25.01 -19.57 2.03
CA GLN A 377 -26.28 -19.14 1.42
C GLN A 377 -26.37 -19.54 -0.05
N ALA A 378 -25.26 -19.55 -0.79
CA ALA A 378 -25.25 -20.01 -2.18
C ALA A 378 -25.52 -21.52 -2.31
N GLU A 379 -25.04 -22.33 -1.36
CA GLU A 379 -25.32 -23.76 -1.30
C GLU A 379 -26.79 -24.02 -0.85
N GLY A 380 -27.29 -23.24 0.09
CA GLY A 380 -28.70 -23.33 0.53
C GLY A 380 -29.73 -22.96 -0.55
N PHE A 381 -29.42 -21.94 -1.38
CA PHE A 381 -30.26 -21.54 -2.50
C PHE A 381 -30.25 -22.58 -3.64
N ARG A 382 -29.11 -23.19 -3.90
CA ARG A 382 -28.94 -24.24 -4.92
C ARG A 382 -29.68 -25.53 -4.52
N ASN A 383 -29.57 -25.91 -3.25
CA ASN A 383 -30.31 -27.10 -2.73
C ASN A 383 -31.83 -26.89 -2.67
N ASN A 384 -32.31 -25.64 -2.52
CA ASN A 384 -33.73 -25.34 -2.59
C ASN A 384 -34.30 -25.30 -4.02
N THR A 385 -33.52 -24.85 -5.00
CA THR A 385 -33.94 -24.87 -6.42
C THR A 385 -33.94 -26.29 -7.00
N GLU A 386 -33.07 -27.17 -6.55
CA GLU A 386 -33.09 -28.59 -6.94
C GLU A 386 -34.23 -29.37 -6.30
N ARG A 387 -34.68 -28.99 -5.06
CA ARG A 387 -35.86 -29.62 -4.39
C ARG A 387 -37.20 -29.16 -4.90
N VAL A 388 -37.28 -28.08 -5.66
CA VAL A 388 -38.55 -27.57 -6.26
C VAL A 388 -38.71 -28.07 -7.71
N ALA A 389 -37.66 -28.69 -8.27
CA ALA A 389 -37.63 -29.23 -9.64
C ALA A 389 -37.91 -30.76 -9.69
N ASP A 390 -37.94 -31.45 -8.54
CA ASP A 390 -38.44 -32.84 -8.35
C ASP A 390 -39.86 -32.82 -7.79
#